data_c971cec3e7ecf32637a91176e3fc9c80
#
_entry.id   c971cec3e7ecf32637a91176e3fc9c80
#
_cell.length_a   1.000
_cell.length_b   1.000
_cell.length_c   1.000
_cell.angle_alpha   90.00
_cell.angle_beta   90.00
_cell.angle_gamma   90.00
#
_symmetry.space_group_name_H-M   'P 1'
#
loop_
_entity.id
_entity.type
_entity.pdbx_description
1 polymer ?
#
loop_
_entity_poly.entity_id
_entity_poly.type
_entity_poly.pdbx_seq_one_letter_code
_entity_poly.pdbx_strand_id
1 'polypeptide(L)'
;MAVSEDRKFTKEQVYTLLEGAKGKTLGEVDKSHQFARTLESKKITGIAGDVIEQSVFGYKKDSKQECDIEIDGVLTEVKTTGVRVPKRDLKNVSGKKGEAYNIYLGAKEGISITHVTFEPPIQTDFDTSHFWEKTERLLIIFYEYKSYEVVPASGYAKFPIVDYCYNSFSQEEKDKLQNDWEIVSSHLQQVYHDYQDAEKRNEQLVGFTHLLRPNLLLIELVPGFKRTATGSYQKPRYRLKQTFVDYIVRGHFDKSRAKNEIVLKESFSSFAQLDARCHALTLKYKGKTLPELREMLGIDAKVKDISAKCVIRMFGTDCNRLNQISDFNKAGIIAKTITITPQGGRTEDMKLKHIDFEEWADRDADFEDSDVYDYFCEHSFLCPIFCEHDSKDPSKTVFEGFKRFAFDEEFIENEVRRTWEDSRNLIHRNELEWEYVYDKKGNKRMNNSGSYMGAPNFPKSSEYKVFFRGGADVSTEKTRTESVNGIRMLPQFFWLKGSYIAKKLQEIPYI
;
A
#
# COMPACT_ATOMS: atom_id res chain seq x y z
N MET A 1 -14.72 -14.87 25.27
CA MET A 1 -14.70 -16.29 25.70
C MET A 1 -13.31 -16.59 26.23
N ALA A 2 -13.13 -17.51 27.18
CA ALA A 2 -11.81 -17.79 27.75
C ALA A 2 -11.04 -18.77 26.86
N VAL A 3 -9.77 -18.46 26.57
CA VAL A 3 -8.88 -19.39 25.86
C VAL A 3 -8.58 -20.64 26.72
N SER A 4 -8.18 -21.73 26.08
CA SER A 4 -7.80 -22.98 26.78
C SER A 4 -6.54 -22.76 27.63
N GLU A 5 -6.36 -23.60 28.68
CA GLU A 5 -5.25 -23.42 29.63
C GLU A 5 -3.86 -23.48 28.97
N ASP A 6 -3.70 -24.22 27.89
CA ASP A 6 -2.46 -24.34 27.13
C ASP A 6 -2.12 -23.07 26.32
N ARG A 7 -3.04 -22.08 26.30
CA ARG A 7 -2.89 -20.77 25.63
C ARG A 7 -2.80 -19.60 26.60
N LYS A 8 -2.72 -19.89 27.90
CA LYS A 8 -2.54 -18.87 28.94
C LYS A 8 -1.08 -18.71 29.29
N PHE A 9 -0.58 -17.51 29.19
CA PHE A 9 0.82 -17.17 29.44
C PHE A 9 0.93 -15.97 30.37
N THR A 10 2.03 -15.90 31.11
CA THR A 10 2.48 -14.66 31.73
C THR A 10 3.33 -13.88 30.74
N LYS A 11 3.46 -12.56 30.95
CA LYS A 11 4.37 -11.72 30.13
C LYS A 11 5.81 -12.24 30.16
N GLU A 12 6.26 -12.74 31.31
CA GLU A 12 7.60 -13.32 31.45
C GLU A 12 7.78 -14.59 30.63
N GLN A 13 6.76 -15.44 30.57
CA GLN A 13 6.78 -16.63 29.71
C GLN A 13 6.84 -16.24 28.23
N VAL A 14 5.99 -15.31 27.79
CA VAL A 14 6.02 -14.82 26.40
C VAL A 14 7.37 -14.20 26.06
N TYR A 15 7.91 -13.35 26.95
CA TYR A 15 9.23 -12.77 26.80
C TYR A 15 10.31 -13.84 26.63
N THR A 16 10.32 -14.84 27.51
CA THR A 16 11.32 -15.94 27.48
C THR A 16 11.24 -16.72 26.16
N LEU A 17 10.02 -17.05 25.70
CA LEU A 17 9.80 -17.78 24.45
C LEU A 17 10.29 -16.99 23.24
N LEU A 18 9.94 -15.70 23.16
CA LEU A 18 10.26 -14.85 22.01
C LEU A 18 11.73 -14.44 21.97
N GLU A 19 12.34 -14.11 23.12
CA GLU A 19 13.80 -13.86 23.19
C GLU A 19 14.61 -15.13 22.86
N GLY A 20 14.08 -16.31 23.24
CA GLY A 20 14.68 -17.59 22.86
C GLY A 20 14.56 -17.91 21.36
N ALA A 21 13.60 -17.31 20.65
CA ALA A 21 13.39 -17.45 19.22
C ALA A 21 14.10 -16.35 18.40
N LYS A 22 14.28 -15.18 18.95
CA LYS A 22 14.91 -14.03 18.31
C LYS A 22 16.32 -14.35 17.80
N GLY A 23 16.61 -13.94 16.58
CA GLY A 23 17.87 -14.23 15.88
C GLY A 23 17.96 -15.60 15.24
N LYS A 24 17.04 -16.52 15.55
CA LYS A 24 16.95 -17.83 14.88
C LYS A 24 16.04 -17.71 13.65
N THR A 25 16.27 -18.58 12.68
CA THR A 25 15.39 -18.69 11.51
C THR A 25 14.09 -19.40 11.88
N LEU A 26 13.04 -19.18 11.08
CA LEU A 26 11.77 -19.87 11.24
C LEU A 26 11.95 -21.40 11.20
N GLY A 27 12.88 -21.90 10.36
CA GLY A 27 13.19 -23.33 10.29
C GLY A 27 13.91 -23.87 11.55
N GLU A 28 14.79 -23.08 12.19
CA GLU A 28 15.48 -23.47 13.42
C GLU A 28 14.54 -23.54 14.64
N VAL A 29 13.46 -22.77 14.64
CA VAL A 29 12.45 -22.81 15.71
C VAL A 29 11.31 -23.78 15.42
N ASP A 30 11.21 -24.35 14.22
CA ASP A 30 10.12 -25.25 13.79
C ASP A 30 10.21 -26.66 14.42
N LYS A 31 9.95 -26.75 15.72
CA LYS A 31 9.95 -28.02 16.46
C LYS A 31 8.78 -28.95 16.08
N SER A 32 7.68 -28.38 15.60
CA SER A 32 6.46 -29.10 15.18
C SER A 32 6.47 -29.50 13.71
N HIS A 33 7.58 -29.27 13.00
CA HIS A 33 7.80 -29.65 11.60
C HIS A 33 6.75 -29.10 10.62
N GLN A 34 6.32 -27.87 10.80
CA GLN A 34 5.34 -27.22 9.93
C GLN A 34 5.84 -27.09 8.49
N PHE A 35 7.15 -26.89 8.29
CA PHE A 35 7.73 -26.85 6.95
C PHE A 35 7.69 -28.19 6.19
N ALA A 36 7.46 -29.33 6.86
CA ALA A 36 7.25 -30.60 6.16
C ALA A 36 6.04 -30.56 5.21
N ARG A 37 5.02 -29.74 5.51
CA ARG A 37 3.83 -29.55 4.67
C ARG A 37 4.16 -28.93 3.30
N THR A 38 5.30 -28.24 3.18
CA THR A 38 5.74 -27.64 1.91
C THR A 38 6.20 -28.66 0.88
N LEU A 39 6.43 -29.90 1.28
CA LEU A 39 6.70 -31.01 0.37
C LEU A 39 5.47 -31.41 -0.44
N GLU A 40 4.26 -31.23 0.13
CA GLU A 40 2.98 -31.57 -0.49
C GLU A 40 2.35 -30.39 -1.22
N SER A 41 2.60 -29.15 -0.74
CA SER A 41 2.07 -27.91 -1.32
C SER A 41 3.10 -26.81 -1.36
N LYS A 42 3.37 -26.27 -2.56
CA LYS A 42 4.30 -25.14 -2.73
C LYS A 42 3.75 -23.81 -2.21
N LYS A 43 2.41 -23.62 -2.25
CA LYS A 43 1.73 -22.40 -1.76
C LYS A 43 1.07 -22.74 -0.41
N ILE A 44 1.65 -22.30 0.70
CA ILE A 44 1.05 -22.35 2.03
C ILE A 44 1.07 -20.94 2.59
N THR A 45 -0.09 -20.30 2.61
CA THR A 45 -0.26 -19.00 3.26
C THR A 45 -0.22 -19.16 4.77
N GLY A 46 0.51 -18.28 5.46
CA GLY A 46 0.57 -18.27 6.94
C GLY A 46 1.53 -19.27 7.56
N ILE A 47 2.45 -19.90 6.79
CA ILE A 47 3.42 -20.87 7.33
C ILE A 47 4.25 -20.29 8.49
N ALA A 48 4.62 -19.00 8.44
CA ALA A 48 5.35 -18.34 9.52
C ALA A 48 4.51 -18.27 10.82
N GLY A 49 3.22 -17.96 10.70
CA GLY A 49 2.27 -17.97 11.82
C GLY A 49 2.15 -19.37 12.43
N ASP A 50 1.92 -20.40 11.59
CA ASP A 50 1.83 -21.79 12.04
C ASP A 50 3.07 -22.23 12.82
N VAL A 51 4.29 -21.80 12.41
CA VAL A 51 5.53 -22.10 13.13
C VAL A 51 5.57 -21.38 14.48
N ILE A 52 5.23 -20.10 14.54
CA ILE A 52 5.23 -19.34 15.80
C ILE A 52 4.22 -19.94 16.78
N GLU A 53 2.99 -20.17 16.36
CA GLU A 53 1.92 -20.71 17.17
C GLU A 53 2.25 -22.11 17.71
N GLN A 54 2.65 -23.04 16.83
CA GLN A 54 2.77 -24.44 17.18
C GLN A 54 4.16 -24.85 17.68
N SER A 55 5.21 -24.10 17.32
CA SER A 55 6.58 -24.44 17.70
C SER A 55 7.18 -23.53 18.75
N VAL A 56 6.85 -22.23 18.75
CA VAL A 56 7.35 -21.28 19.74
C VAL A 56 6.42 -21.24 20.94
N PHE A 57 5.12 -21.01 20.74
CA PHE A 57 4.12 -21.04 21.82
C PHE A 57 3.69 -22.45 22.20
N GLY A 58 3.70 -23.41 21.28
CA GLY A 58 3.48 -24.84 21.56
C GLY A 58 2.01 -25.27 21.62
N TYR A 59 1.05 -24.39 21.26
CA TYR A 59 -0.35 -24.79 21.22
C TYR A 59 -0.77 -25.35 19.85
N LYS A 60 -1.77 -26.22 19.85
CA LYS A 60 -2.29 -26.79 18.60
C LYS A 60 -3.20 -25.80 17.87
N LYS A 61 -3.06 -25.76 16.55
CA LYS A 61 -3.99 -25.01 15.69
C LYS A 61 -5.40 -25.57 15.85
N ASP A 62 -6.37 -24.69 16.03
CA ASP A 62 -7.78 -25.03 16.00
C ASP A 62 -8.56 -24.15 15.00
N SER A 63 -9.84 -24.41 14.85
CA SER A 63 -10.74 -23.65 13.97
C SER A 63 -11.60 -22.64 14.73
N LYS A 64 -11.31 -22.41 16.01
CA LYS A 64 -12.06 -21.47 16.84
C LYS A 64 -11.75 -20.04 16.39
N GLN A 65 -12.74 -19.20 16.54
CA GLN A 65 -12.60 -17.78 16.17
C GLN A 65 -12.24 -16.89 17.37
N GLU A 66 -11.69 -17.48 18.43
CA GLU A 66 -11.20 -16.78 19.63
C GLU A 66 -9.82 -16.17 19.38
N CYS A 67 -9.37 -15.22 20.22
CA CYS A 67 -7.98 -14.76 20.22
C CYS A 67 -7.01 -15.91 20.45
N ASP A 68 -5.80 -15.78 19.92
CA ASP A 68 -4.84 -16.89 19.90
C ASP A 68 -4.33 -17.25 21.29
N ILE A 69 -4.07 -16.25 22.15
CA ILE A 69 -3.54 -16.44 23.51
C ILE A 69 -4.12 -15.44 24.51
N GLU A 70 -3.99 -15.76 25.80
CA GLU A 70 -4.24 -14.86 26.92
C GLU A 70 -2.92 -14.57 27.66
N ILE A 71 -2.58 -13.30 27.82
CA ILE A 71 -1.36 -12.87 28.51
C ILE A 71 -1.73 -12.09 29.77
N ASP A 72 -1.45 -12.63 30.96
CA ASP A 72 -1.84 -12.05 32.24
C ASP A 72 -3.33 -11.65 32.30
N GLY A 73 -4.20 -12.48 31.77
CA GLY A 73 -5.64 -12.24 31.73
C GLY A 73 -6.12 -11.35 30.57
N VAL A 74 -5.23 -10.95 29.66
CA VAL A 74 -5.54 -10.11 28.52
C VAL A 74 -5.53 -10.93 27.23
N LEU A 75 -6.68 -11.00 26.54
CA LEU A 75 -6.79 -11.63 25.23
C LEU A 75 -5.91 -10.92 24.20
N THR A 76 -5.13 -11.68 23.46
CA THR A 76 -4.12 -11.16 22.52
C THR A 76 -4.09 -12.03 21.26
N GLU A 77 -4.18 -11.39 20.12
CA GLU A 77 -4.03 -12.05 18.81
C GLU A 77 -2.56 -12.07 18.41
N VAL A 78 -2.07 -13.20 17.96
CA VAL A 78 -0.69 -13.40 17.51
C VAL A 78 -0.64 -13.25 15.98
N LYS A 79 0.22 -12.36 15.49
CA LYS A 79 0.43 -12.15 14.07
C LYS A 79 1.90 -12.20 13.71
N THR A 80 2.20 -12.64 12.51
CA THR A 80 3.54 -12.56 11.93
C THR A 80 3.52 -11.68 10.69
N THR A 81 4.57 -10.89 10.48
CA THR A 81 4.75 -10.14 9.25
C THR A 81 6.20 -10.13 8.81
N GLY A 82 6.40 -10.23 7.49
CA GLY A 82 7.70 -10.07 6.88
C GLY A 82 8.14 -8.61 6.89
N VAL A 83 9.38 -8.35 7.27
CA VAL A 83 9.99 -7.04 7.18
C VAL A 83 11.23 -7.10 6.29
N ARG A 84 11.46 -6.04 5.51
CA ARG A 84 12.67 -5.92 4.67
C ARG A 84 13.09 -4.47 4.53
N VAL A 85 14.36 -4.25 4.20
CA VAL A 85 14.83 -2.93 3.79
C VAL A 85 14.31 -2.66 2.38
N PRO A 86 13.56 -1.57 2.14
CA PRO A 86 13.16 -1.21 0.78
C PRO A 86 14.38 -1.01 -0.12
N LYS A 87 14.34 -1.39 -1.39
CA LYS A 87 15.47 -1.28 -2.34
C LYS A 87 16.08 0.12 -2.39
N ARG A 88 15.23 1.16 -2.31
CA ARG A 88 15.67 2.56 -2.29
C ARG A 88 16.62 2.89 -1.14
N ASP A 89 16.55 2.14 -0.04
CA ASP A 89 17.31 2.35 1.20
C ASP A 89 18.54 1.43 1.33
N LEU A 90 18.74 0.49 0.40
CA LEU A 90 19.85 -0.48 0.45
C LEU A 90 21.23 0.16 0.58
N LYS A 91 21.46 1.26 -0.14
CA LYS A 91 22.72 2.02 -0.03
C LYS A 91 22.95 2.62 1.37
N ASN A 92 21.87 2.88 2.11
CA ASN A 92 21.91 3.48 3.44
C ASN A 92 22.27 2.47 4.53
N VAL A 93 22.13 1.15 4.24
CA VAL A 93 22.39 0.06 5.19
C VAL A 93 23.73 -0.62 4.96
N SER A 94 24.50 -0.23 3.94
CA SER A 94 25.79 -0.81 3.63
C SER A 94 26.74 -0.71 4.85
N GLY A 95 27.20 -1.86 5.34
CA GLY A 95 28.04 -1.96 6.54
C GLY A 95 27.33 -1.80 7.88
N LYS A 96 26.04 -1.53 7.92
CA LYS A 96 25.26 -1.43 9.16
C LYS A 96 24.78 -2.79 9.63
N LYS A 97 24.66 -2.96 10.95
CA LYS A 97 24.16 -4.18 11.61
C LYS A 97 23.33 -3.80 12.84
N GLY A 98 22.50 -4.76 13.31
CA GLY A 98 21.67 -4.60 14.50
C GLY A 98 20.74 -3.39 14.38
N GLU A 99 20.59 -2.61 15.43
CA GLU A 99 19.68 -1.45 15.47
C GLU A 99 19.93 -0.46 14.32
N ALA A 100 21.19 -0.19 13.99
CA ALA A 100 21.54 0.74 12.91
C ALA A 100 21.09 0.26 11.52
N TYR A 101 20.87 -1.04 11.35
CA TYR A 101 20.27 -1.64 10.16
C TYR A 101 18.74 -1.68 10.27
N ASN A 102 18.23 -2.11 11.43
CA ASN A 102 16.81 -2.37 11.64
C ASN A 102 15.93 -1.13 11.45
N ILE A 103 16.44 0.09 11.71
CA ILE A 103 15.69 1.34 11.47
C ILE A 103 15.25 1.54 10.01
N TYR A 104 15.84 0.81 9.07
CA TYR A 104 15.46 0.84 7.65
C TYR A 104 14.42 -0.24 7.28
N LEU A 105 14.09 -1.14 8.19
CA LEU A 105 13.09 -2.17 7.95
C LEU A 105 11.72 -1.53 7.75
N GLY A 106 10.98 -2.07 6.81
CA GLY A 106 9.58 -1.73 6.54
C GLY A 106 8.77 -2.99 6.31
N ALA A 107 7.45 -2.90 6.44
CA ALA A 107 6.55 -4.02 6.21
C ALA A 107 6.57 -4.45 4.74
N LYS A 108 6.67 -5.77 4.51
CA LYS A 108 6.54 -6.35 3.17
C LYS A 108 5.08 -6.36 2.70
N GLU A 109 4.16 -6.64 3.60
CA GLU A 109 2.74 -6.86 3.31
C GLU A 109 1.85 -6.41 4.48
N GLY A 110 0.54 -6.30 4.23
CA GLY A 110 -0.47 -6.07 5.26
C GLY A 110 -0.67 -7.27 6.18
N ILE A 111 -1.41 -7.09 7.27
CA ILE A 111 -1.71 -8.16 8.25
C ILE A 111 -3.19 -8.56 8.16
N SER A 112 -3.46 -9.79 7.74
CA SER A 112 -4.81 -10.36 7.79
C SER A 112 -5.25 -10.59 9.23
N ILE A 113 -6.42 -10.06 9.59
CA ILE A 113 -6.98 -10.15 10.95
C ILE A 113 -7.96 -11.30 11.03
N THR A 114 -9.11 -11.19 10.41
CA THR A 114 -10.18 -12.18 10.48
C THR A 114 -11.07 -12.14 9.22
N HIS A 115 -11.92 -13.14 9.05
CA HIS A 115 -12.92 -13.13 7.98
C HIS A 115 -14.03 -12.12 8.26
N VAL A 116 -14.60 -11.55 7.21
CA VAL A 116 -15.82 -10.77 7.31
C VAL A 116 -16.98 -11.73 7.58
N THR A 117 -17.70 -11.50 8.67
CA THR A 117 -18.92 -12.25 9.00
C THR A 117 -20.09 -11.63 8.22
N PHE A 118 -20.60 -12.36 7.25
CA PHE A 118 -21.73 -11.92 6.40
C PHE A 118 -22.97 -12.80 6.52
N GLU A 119 -22.99 -13.74 7.46
CA GLU A 119 -24.20 -14.47 7.86
C GLU A 119 -24.87 -13.76 9.04
N PRO A 120 -26.23 -13.74 9.10
CA PRO A 120 -26.95 -13.14 10.23
C PRO A 120 -26.70 -13.86 11.58
N PRO A 121 -26.70 -13.14 12.69
CA PRO A 121 -26.91 -11.67 12.79
C PRO A 121 -25.66 -10.88 12.40
N ILE A 122 -25.83 -9.88 11.53
CA ILE A 122 -24.74 -8.96 11.21
C ILE A 122 -24.41 -8.14 12.47
N GLN A 123 -23.14 -8.09 12.83
CA GLN A 123 -22.68 -7.33 13.98
C GLN A 123 -22.86 -5.82 13.75
N THR A 124 -23.37 -5.11 14.75
CA THR A 124 -23.71 -3.68 14.67
C THR A 124 -22.94 -2.82 15.66
N ASP A 125 -22.29 -3.44 16.63
CA ASP A 125 -21.50 -2.77 17.66
C ASP A 125 -20.03 -3.12 17.46
N PHE A 126 -19.20 -2.09 17.23
CA PHE A 126 -17.78 -2.24 16.96
C PHE A 126 -17.02 -2.79 18.17
N ASP A 127 -17.30 -2.28 19.38
CA ASP A 127 -16.54 -2.64 20.58
C ASP A 127 -16.71 -4.12 20.97
N THR A 128 -17.84 -4.71 20.58
CA THR A 128 -18.12 -6.14 20.79
C THR A 128 -17.96 -6.98 19.52
N SER A 129 -17.49 -6.36 18.43
CA SER A 129 -17.31 -7.07 17.16
C SER A 129 -16.15 -8.05 17.20
N HIS A 130 -16.30 -9.16 16.48
CA HIS A 130 -15.22 -10.12 16.30
C HIS A 130 -13.97 -9.51 15.64
N PHE A 131 -14.16 -8.51 14.78
CA PHE A 131 -13.04 -7.76 14.21
C PHE A 131 -12.24 -7.03 15.28
N TRP A 132 -12.92 -6.28 16.18
CA TRP A 132 -12.23 -5.52 17.22
C TRP A 132 -11.61 -6.43 18.26
N GLU A 133 -12.31 -7.48 18.70
CA GLU A 133 -11.76 -8.49 19.60
C GLU A 133 -10.39 -9.01 19.13
N LYS A 134 -10.27 -9.31 17.83
CA LYS A 134 -9.02 -9.79 17.21
C LYS A 134 -8.03 -8.69 16.83
N THR A 135 -8.41 -7.44 16.93
CA THR A 135 -7.55 -6.32 16.50
C THR A 135 -7.03 -5.53 17.71
N GLU A 136 -7.82 -5.41 18.77
CA GLU A 136 -7.54 -4.51 19.90
C GLU A 136 -6.12 -4.67 20.46
N ARG A 137 -5.62 -5.89 20.53
CA ARG A 137 -4.29 -6.21 21.05
C ARG A 137 -3.60 -7.21 20.15
N LEU A 138 -2.54 -6.77 19.51
CA LEU A 138 -1.74 -7.60 18.61
C LEU A 138 -0.36 -7.86 19.24
N LEU A 139 0.05 -9.11 19.25
CA LEU A 139 1.45 -9.49 19.41
C LEU A 139 2.00 -9.78 18.01
N ILE A 140 2.80 -8.86 17.49
CA ILE A 140 3.32 -8.95 16.11
C ILE A 140 4.77 -9.42 16.17
N ILE A 141 5.07 -10.55 15.53
CA ILE A 141 6.41 -11.11 15.41
C ILE A 141 6.95 -10.77 14.01
N PHE A 142 8.11 -10.15 13.97
CA PHE A 142 8.78 -9.71 12.75
C PHE A 142 9.82 -10.73 12.33
N TYR A 143 9.75 -11.21 11.09
CA TYR A 143 10.82 -11.98 10.46
C TYR A 143 11.38 -11.21 9.26
N GLU A 144 12.71 -11.26 9.07
CA GLU A 144 13.35 -10.56 7.96
C GLU A 144 13.21 -11.38 6.68
N TYR A 145 12.43 -10.84 5.75
CA TYR A 145 12.27 -11.40 4.41
C TYR A 145 13.50 -11.06 3.55
N LYS A 146 14.49 -11.95 3.55
CA LYS A 146 15.81 -11.73 2.93
C LYS A 146 15.82 -11.91 1.41
N SER A 147 14.71 -11.79 0.75
CA SER A 147 14.61 -11.86 -0.70
C SER A 147 13.83 -10.68 -1.25
N TYR A 148 14.16 -10.28 -2.46
CA TYR A 148 13.33 -9.38 -3.26
C TYR A 148 12.53 -10.15 -4.31
N GLU A 149 12.83 -11.43 -4.48
CA GLU A 149 12.07 -12.37 -5.29
C GLU A 149 10.99 -13.05 -4.44
N VAL A 150 9.94 -13.51 -5.08
CA VAL A 150 8.95 -14.38 -4.43
C VAL A 150 9.63 -15.71 -4.12
N VAL A 151 9.49 -16.16 -2.89
CA VAL A 151 10.04 -17.45 -2.48
C VAL A 151 8.89 -18.41 -2.14
N PRO A 152 9.02 -19.71 -2.50
CA PRO A 152 8.04 -20.71 -2.12
C PRO A 152 7.96 -20.82 -0.58
N ALA A 153 6.86 -21.37 -0.07
CA ALA A 153 6.64 -21.51 1.37
C ALA A 153 7.82 -22.17 2.11
N SER A 154 8.52 -23.12 1.48
CA SER A 154 9.74 -23.75 2.02
C SER A 154 10.89 -22.77 2.24
N GLY A 155 10.97 -21.70 1.44
CA GLY A 155 12.01 -20.67 1.54
C GLY A 155 11.93 -19.83 2.81
N TYR A 156 10.74 -19.73 3.39
CA TYR A 156 10.52 -19.02 4.67
C TYR A 156 11.30 -19.63 5.83
N ALA A 157 11.66 -20.91 5.76
CA ALA A 157 12.49 -21.57 6.76
C ALA A 157 13.85 -20.87 7.00
N LYS A 158 14.35 -20.12 6.02
CA LYS A 158 15.62 -19.40 6.10
C LYS A 158 15.53 -17.99 6.68
N PHE A 159 14.32 -17.46 6.92
CA PHE A 159 14.13 -16.11 7.39
C PHE A 159 14.26 -16.02 8.92
N PRO A 160 15.16 -15.16 9.42
CA PRO A 160 15.34 -15.00 10.85
C PRO A 160 14.21 -14.17 11.48
N ILE A 161 13.83 -14.54 12.68
CA ILE A 161 12.99 -13.73 13.56
C ILE A 161 13.87 -12.58 14.06
N VAL A 162 13.47 -11.33 13.76
CA VAL A 162 14.29 -10.15 14.10
C VAL A 162 13.85 -9.46 15.37
N ASP A 163 12.54 -9.38 15.61
CA ASP A 163 11.98 -8.78 16.81
C ASP A 163 10.48 -9.07 16.94
N TYR A 164 9.85 -8.50 17.96
CA TYR A 164 8.40 -8.56 18.18
C TYR A 164 7.92 -7.29 18.89
N CYS A 165 6.64 -6.96 18.75
CA CYS A 165 6.04 -5.88 19.51
C CYS A 165 4.63 -6.22 19.99
N TYR A 166 4.29 -5.69 21.17
CA TYR A 166 2.90 -5.57 21.60
C TYR A 166 2.34 -4.28 21.01
N ASN A 167 1.37 -4.40 20.13
CA ASN A 167 0.72 -3.25 19.51
C ASN A 167 -0.68 -3.08 20.10
N SER A 168 -0.94 -1.87 20.57
CA SER A 168 -2.28 -1.36 20.87
C SER A 168 -2.46 -0.06 20.10
N PHE A 169 -3.69 0.23 19.70
CA PHE A 169 -3.98 1.39 18.88
C PHE A 169 -4.28 2.61 19.74
N SER A 170 -3.85 3.78 19.31
CA SER A 170 -4.28 5.06 19.87
C SER A 170 -5.79 5.26 19.64
N GLN A 171 -6.42 6.15 20.40
CA GLN A 171 -7.85 6.44 20.21
C GLN A 171 -8.13 6.89 18.77
N GLU A 172 -7.25 7.70 18.19
CA GLU A 172 -7.37 8.17 16.80
C GLU A 172 -7.32 7.00 15.79
N GLU A 173 -6.45 6.01 16.00
CA GLU A 173 -6.37 4.82 15.15
C GLU A 173 -7.59 3.92 15.35
N LYS A 174 -8.05 3.77 16.60
CA LYS A 174 -9.31 3.07 16.91
C LYS A 174 -10.49 3.70 16.17
N ASP A 175 -10.61 5.03 16.21
CA ASP A 175 -11.71 5.75 15.54
C ASP A 175 -11.69 5.52 14.01
N LYS A 176 -10.51 5.46 13.39
CA LYS A 176 -10.35 5.14 11.97
C LYS A 176 -10.73 3.68 11.67
N LEU A 177 -10.27 2.74 12.49
CA LEU A 177 -10.62 1.31 12.35
C LEU A 177 -12.11 1.08 12.54
N GLN A 178 -12.71 1.76 13.51
CA GLN A 178 -14.16 1.73 13.76
C GLN A 178 -14.93 2.25 12.56
N ASN A 179 -14.58 3.42 12.03
CA ASN A 179 -15.23 3.98 10.83
C ASN A 179 -15.13 3.02 9.64
N ASP A 180 -13.97 2.44 9.40
CA ASP A 180 -13.78 1.49 8.31
C ASP A 180 -14.65 0.24 8.49
N TRP A 181 -14.71 -0.31 9.71
CA TRP A 181 -15.55 -1.45 10.03
C TRP A 181 -17.04 -1.12 9.90
N GLU A 182 -17.49 0.06 10.37
CA GLU A 182 -18.88 0.52 10.27
C GLU A 182 -19.33 0.67 8.82
N ILE A 183 -18.47 1.12 7.91
CA ILE A 183 -18.76 1.16 6.46
C ILE A 183 -19.07 -0.25 5.95
N VAL A 184 -18.28 -1.25 6.32
CA VAL A 184 -18.50 -2.65 5.91
C VAL A 184 -19.78 -3.21 6.55
N SER A 185 -19.94 -3.07 7.87
CA SER A 185 -21.10 -3.56 8.61
C SER A 185 -22.41 -2.93 8.09
N SER A 186 -22.43 -1.62 7.88
CA SER A 186 -23.61 -0.90 7.36
C SER A 186 -24.00 -1.38 5.96
N HIS A 187 -23.02 -1.61 5.09
CA HIS A 187 -23.27 -2.17 3.74
C HIS A 187 -23.90 -3.56 3.83
N LEU A 188 -23.36 -4.42 4.68
CA LEU A 188 -23.92 -5.76 4.87
C LEU A 188 -25.35 -5.70 5.42
N GLN A 189 -25.61 -4.86 6.43
CA GLN A 189 -26.94 -4.66 6.99
C GLN A 189 -27.93 -4.18 5.93
N GLN A 190 -27.53 -3.23 5.07
CA GLN A 190 -28.37 -2.73 3.98
C GLN A 190 -28.72 -3.84 2.99
N VAL A 191 -27.75 -4.65 2.55
CA VAL A 191 -27.99 -5.78 1.65
C VAL A 191 -28.95 -6.80 2.28
N TYR A 192 -28.81 -7.09 3.58
CA TYR A 192 -29.71 -8.01 4.29
C TYR A 192 -31.11 -7.45 4.52
N HIS A 193 -31.23 -6.15 4.66
CA HIS A 193 -32.52 -5.48 4.73
C HIS A 193 -33.28 -5.51 3.38
N ASP A 194 -32.57 -5.22 2.29
CA ASP A 194 -33.17 -5.03 0.96
C ASP A 194 -33.49 -6.35 0.25
N TYR A 195 -32.71 -7.40 0.54
CA TYR A 195 -32.82 -8.69 -0.16
C TYR A 195 -33.07 -9.84 0.81
N GLN A 196 -34.31 -10.36 0.84
CA GLN A 196 -34.69 -11.49 1.69
C GLN A 196 -34.24 -12.86 1.10
N ASP A 197 -34.12 -12.96 -0.20
CA ASP A 197 -33.63 -14.16 -0.90
C ASP A 197 -32.11 -14.29 -0.82
N ALA A 198 -31.62 -15.48 -0.43
CA ALA A 198 -30.21 -15.71 -0.19
C ALA A 198 -29.34 -15.60 -1.46
N GLU A 199 -29.82 -16.08 -2.60
CA GLU A 199 -29.05 -16.01 -3.86
C GLU A 199 -28.94 -14.55 -4.32
N LYS A 200 -30.03 -13.80 -4.27
CA LYS A 200 -30.03 -12.37 -4.61
C LYS A 200 -29.10 -11.56 -3.69
N ARG A 201 -29.09 -11.86 -2.37
CA ARG A 201 -28.13 -11.23 -1.45
C ARG A 201 -26.69 -11.51 -1.87
N ASN A 202 -26.39 -12.77 -2.15
CA ASN A 202 -25.05 -13.17 -2.56
C ASN A 202 -24.61 -12.51 -3.87
N GLU A 203 -25.53 -12.35 -4.84
CA GLU A 203 -25.28 -11.58 -6.06
C GLU A 203 -24.92 -10.13 -5.78
N GLN A 204 -25.61 -9.47 -4.84
CA GLN A 204 -25.32 -8.09 -4.44
C GLN A 204 -23.98 -7.95 -3.69
N LEU A 205 -23.53 -9.02 -3.02
CA LEU A 205 -22.26 -9.03 -2.33
C LEU A 205 -21.06 -9.35 -3.24
N VAL A 206 -21.29 -9.79 -4.46
CA VAL A 206 -20.21 -9.99 -5.45
C VAL A 206 -19.54 -8.63 -5.75
N GLY A 207 -18.24 -8.53 -5.50
CA GLY A 207 -17.48 -7.30 -5.74
C GLY A 207 -17.66 -6.18 -4.70
N PHE A 208 -18.43 -6.40 -3.61
CA PHE A 208 -18.64 -5.33 -2.59
C PHE A 208 -17.34 -4.83 -1.99
N THR A 209 -16.31 -5.65 -1.90
CA THR A 209 -14.99 -5.27 -1.39
C THR A 209 -14.35 -4.18 -2.26
N HIS A 210 -14.51 -4.26 -3.57
CA HIS A 210 -14.03 -3.23 -4.50
C HIS A 210 -14.86 -1.94 -4.41
N LEU A 211 -16.16 -2.07 -4.20
CA LEU A 211 -17.06 -0.94 -4.00
C LEU A 211 -16.71 -0.13 -2.74
N LEU A 212 -16.39 -0.80 -1.64
CA LEU A 212 -16.10 -0.14 -0.35
C LEU A 212 -14.66 0.36 -0.24
N ARG A 213 -13.71 -0.24 -0.93
CA ARG A 213 -12.26 0.07 -0.89
C ARG A 213 -11.93 1.57 -0.92
N PRO A 214 -12.54 2.41 -1.80
CA PRO A 214 -12.20 3.84 -1.87
C PRO A 214 -12.51 4.63 -0.60
N ASN A 215 -13.28 4.05 0.33
CA ASN A 215 -13.74 4.71 1.55
C ASN A 215 -13.07 4.18 2.82
N LEU A 216 -12.22 3.14 2.73
CA LEU A 216 -11.53 2.54 3.86
C LEU A 216 -10.13 3.17 4.04
N LEU A 217 -9.83 3.65 5.25
CA LEU A 217 -8.55 4.31 5.59
C LEU A 217 -7.44 3.34 5.92
N LEU A 218 -7.66 2.47 6.91
CA LEU A 218 -6.64 1.59 7.49
C LEU A 218 -6.85 0.12 7.17
N ILE A 219 -8.09 -0.24 6.81
CA ILE A 219 -8.50 -1.61 6.49
C ILE A 219 -8.57 -1.80 4.98
N GLU A 220 -8.27 -3.00 4.55
CA GLU A 220 -8.52 -3.54 3.23
C GLU A 220 -9.35 -4.83 3.36
N LEU A 221 -10.16 -5.13 2.34
CA LEU A 221 -10.95 -6.35 2.26
C LEU A 221 -10.35 -7.29 1.22
N VAL A 222 -9.79 -8.42 1.65
CA VAL A 222 -9.08 -9.38 0.80
C VAL A 222 -9.47 -10.82 1.15
N PRO A 223 -9.66 -11.70 0.19
CA PRO A 223 -10.01 -11.46 -1.21
C PRO A 223 -11.40 -10.85 -1.33
N GLY A 224 -11.75 -10.34 -2.51
CA GLY A 224 -13.13 -9.87 -2.77
C GLY A 224 -14.16 -10.99 -2.62
N PHE A 225 -15.40 -10.64 -2.28
CA PHE A 225 -16.51 -11.57 -2.26
C PHE A 225 -16.87 -11.94 -3.72
N LYS A 226 -16.56 -13.16 -4.13
CA LYS A 226 -16.78 -13.65 -5.48
C LYS A 226 -17.17 -15.13 -5.49
N ARG A 227 -17.95 -15.54 -6.48
CA ARG A 227 -18.36 -16.93 -6.64
C ARG A 227 -17.19 -17.78 -7.12
N THR A 228 -16.93 -18.89 -6.43
CA THR A 228 -15.89 -19.85 -6.82
C THR A 228 -16.37 -20.75 -7.97
N ALA A 229 -15.45 -21.45 -8.62
CA ALA A 229 -15.77 -22.45 -9.65
C ALA A 229 -16.66 -23.58 -9.11
N THR A 230 -16.64 -23.86 -7.82
CA THR A 230 -17.49 -24.85 -7.14
C THR A 230 -18.86 -24.32 -6.76
N GLY A 231 -19.17 -23.05 -7.07
CA GLY A 231 -20.46 -22.42 -6.78
C GLY A 231 -20.58 -21.82 -5.38
N SER A 232 -19.58 -22.00 -4.50
CA SER A 232 -19.51 -21.33 -3.20
C SER A 232 -18.98 -19.91 -3.32
N TYR A 233 -19.20 -19.08 -2.29
CA TYR A 233 -18.63 -17.72 -2.25
C TYR A 233 -17.37 -17.72 -1.42
N GLN A 234 -16.34 -17.04 -1.93
CA GLN A 234 -15.09 -16.83 -1.22
C GLN A 234 -15.32 -15.83 -0.07
N LYS A 235 -14.94 -16.21 1.14
CA LYS A 235 -15.06 -15.33 2.31
C LYS A 235 -13.99 -14.24 2.27
N PRO A 236 -14.37 -12.96 2.22
CA PRO A 236 -13.41 -11.87 2.34
C PRO A 236 -12.84 -11.79 3.75
N ARG A 237 -11.66 -11.17 3.86
CA ARG A 237 -10.97 -10.99 5.15
C ARG A 237 -10.68 -9.52 5.37
N TYR A 238 -10.79 -9.08 6.62
CA TYR A 238 -10.22 -7.82 7.05
C TYR A 238 -8.69 -7.96 7.10
N ARG A 239 -8.00 -7.07 6.43
CA ARG A 239 -6.54 -6.94 6.45
C ARG A 239 -6.20 -5.50 6.83
N LEU A 240 -5.27 -5.30 7.76
CA LEU A 240 -4.65 -3.99 7.95
C LEU A 240 -3.80 -3.70 6.71
N LYS A 241 -3.98 -2.52 6.10
CA LYS A 241 -3.24 -2.13 4.90
C LYS A 241 -1.73 -2.20 5.12
N GLN A 242 -0.98 -2.55 4.08
CA GLN A 242 0.48 -2.58 4.13
C GLN A 242 1.07 -1.23 4.56
N THR A 243 0.48 -0.13 4.12
CA THR A 243 0.90 1.23 4.51
C THR A 243 0.77 1.48 6.01
N PHE A 244 -0.29 0.97 6.64
CA PHE A 244 -0.50 1.09 8.08
C PHE A 244 0.42 0.14 8.86
N VAL A 245 0.60 -1.09 8.39
CA VAL A 245 1.56 -2.03 8.99
C VAL A 245 2.99 -1.50 8.86
N ASP A 246 3.37 -0.90 7.72
CA ASP A 246 4.67 -0.23 7.55
C ASP A 246 4.89 0.90 8.56
N TYR A 247 3.83 1.65 8.88
CA TYR A 247 3.87 2.67 9.92
C TYR A 247 4.19 2.06 11.30
N ILE A 248 3.50 0.96 11.67
CA ILE A 248 3.75 0.24 12.94
C ILE A 248 5.18 -0.30 13.00
N VAL A 249 5.64 -0.99 11.94
CA VAL A 249 6.98 -1.57 11.83
C VAL A 249 8.05 -0.49 12.00
N ARG A 250 7.93 0.61 11.26
CA ARG A 250 8.90 1.72 11.33
C ARG A 250 8.87 2.42 12.67
N GLY A 251 7.71 2.57 13.30
CA GLY A 251 7.58 3.11 14.64
C GLY A 251 8.27 2.23 15.70
N HIS A 252 8.24 0.91 15.51
CA HIS A 252 8.93 -0.04 16.38
C HIS A 252 10.44 0.04 16.26
N PHE A 253 10.98 -0.01 15.04
CA PHE A 253 12.42 -0.06 14.80
C PHE A 253 13.10 1.31 14.84
N ASP A 254 12.43 2.38 14.42
CA ASP A 254 12.94 3.75 14.44
C ASP A 254 12.14 4.65 15.39
N LYS A 255 12.45 4.56 16.69
CA LYS A 255 11.81 5.39 17.72
C LYS A 255 12.07 6.91 17.55
N SER A 256 13.08 7.29 16.76
CA SER A 256 13.34 8.70 16.45
C SER A 256 12.31 9.26 15.47
N ARG A 257 11.72 8.42 14.64
CA ARG A 257 10.72 8.80 13.64
C ARG A 257 9.45 9.37 14.26
N ALA A 258 8.96 8.76 15.35
CA ALA A 258 7.79 9.26 16.07
C ALA A 258 7.97 10.71 16.58
N LYS A 259 9.20 11.11 16.90
CA LYS A 259 9.52 12.49 17.33
C LYS A 259 9.52 13.49 16.16
N ASN A 260 9.72 13.02 14.95
CA ASN A 260 9.83 13.83 13.73
C ASN A 260 8.60 13.71 12.83
N GLU A 261 7.57 13.03 13.29
CA GLU A 261 6.34 12.88 12.51
C GLU A 261 5.61 14.21 12.35
N ILE A 262 5.15 14.42 11.13
CA ILE A 262 4.32 15.57 10.80
C ILE A 262 2.88 15.13 11.00
N VAL A 263 2.31 15.51 12.13
CA VAL A 263 0.93 15.27 12.49
C VAL A 263 0.11 16.49 12.08
N LEU A 264 -1.08 16.28 11.52
CA LEU A 264 -2.03 17.34 11.28
C LEU A 264 -2.54 17.90 12.61
N LYS A 265 -2.74 19.23 12.69
CA LYS A 265 -3.38 19.85 13.88
C LYS A 265 -4.77 19.30 14.15
N GLU A 266 -5.49 18.98 13.07
CA GLU A 266 -6.79 18.34 13.08
C GLU A 266 -6.68 17.08 12.25
N SER A 267 -6.66 15.93 12.91
CA SER A 267 -6.70 14.61 12.27
C SER A 267 -8.10 14.34 11.68
N PHE A 268 -8.21 13.31 10.88
CA PHE A 268 -9.49 12.84 10.34
C PHE A 268 -9.65 11.34 10.59
N SER A 269 -10.86 10.92 10.92
CA SER A 269 -11.18 9.50 11.15
C SER A 269 -11.87 8.83 9.96
N SER A 270 -12.20 9.59 8.91
CA SER A 270 -12.85 9.08 7.70
C SER A 270 -12.45 9.90 6.47
N PHE A 271 -12.62 9.31 5.28
CA PHE A 271 -12.50 10.08 4.04
C PHE A 271 -13.52 11.21 3.95
N ALA A 272 -14.72 11.03 4.51
CA ALA A 272 -15.72 12.11 4.56
C ALA A 272 -15.22 13.34 5.35
N GLN A 273 -14.51 13.15 6.46
CA GLN A 273 -13.90 14.25 7.20
C GLN A 273 -12.73 14.90 6.44
N LEU A 274 -11.89 14.09 5.77
CA LEU A 274 -10.84 14.63 4.88
C LEU A 274 -11.45 15.45 3.76
N ASP A 275 -12.52 14.95 3.13
CA ASP A 275 -13.21 15.63 2.04
C ASP A 275 -13.85 16.93 2.54
N ALA A 276 -14.49 16.94 3.71
CA ALA A 276 -15.03 18.15 4.34
C ALA A 276 -13.95 19.21 4.60
N ARG A 277 -12.75 18.78 5.04
CA ARG A 277 -11.60 19.67 5.21
C ARG A 277 -11.11 20.22 3.87
N CYS A 278 -10.99 19.38 2.85
CA CYS A 278 -10.62 19.80 1.49
C CYS A 278 -11.64 20.79 0.91
N HIS A 279 -12.93 20.58 1.18
CA HIS A 279 -13.99 21.50 0.81
C HIS A 279 -13.83 22.88 1.48
N ALA A 280 -13.59 22.90 2.78
CA ALA A 280 -13.35 24.16 3.50
C ALA A 280 -12.12 24.91 2.95
N LEU A 281 -11.04 24.20 2.62
CA LEU A 281 -9.86 24.78 1.99
C LEU A 281 -10.16 25.27 0.56
N THR A 282 -11.00 24.55 -0.20
CA THR A 282 -11.46 24.98 -1.53
C THR A 282 -12.24 26.30 -1.42
N LEU A 283 -13.21 26.40 -0.51
CA LEU A 283 -13.96 27.63 -0.29
C LEU A 283 -13.07 28.83 0.05
N LYS A 284 -12.01 28.60 0.83
CA LYS A 284 -11.08 29.64 1.27
C LYS A 284 -10.12 30.13 0.18
N TYR A 285 -9.66 29.23 -0.67
CA TYR A 285 -8.53 29.51 -1.58
C TYR A 285 -8.86 29.42 -3.07
N LYS A 286 -10.02 28.95 -3.47
CA LYS A 286 -10.45 28.86 -4.86
C LYS A 286 -10.38 30.22 -5.57
N GLY A 287 -9.94 30.21 -6.79
CA GLY A 287 -9.78 31.44 -7.60
C GLY A 287 -8.53 32.27 -7.28
N LYS A 288 -7.75 31.86 -6.27
CA LYS A 288 -6.49 32.56 -5.95
C LYS A 288 -5.36 32.10 -6.86
N THR A 289 -4.60 33.07 -7.35
CA THR A 289 -3.38 32.86 -8.14
C THR A 289 -2.23 32.36 -7.27
N LEU A 290 -1.22 31.75 -7.88
CA LEU A 290 -0.03 31.31 -7.14
C LEU A 290 0.68 32.46 -6.38
N PRO A 291 0.86 33.70 -6.93
CA PRO A 291 1.38 34.83 -6.16
C PRO A 291 0.53 35.20 -4.94
N GLU A 292 -0.81 35.27 -5.09
CA GLU A 292 -1.72 35.55 -3.95
C GLU A 292 -1.62 34.46 -2.87
N LEU A 293 -1.64 33.18 -3.28
CA LEU A 293 -1.49 32.06 -2.35
C LEU A 293 -0.15 32.09 -1.62
N ARG A 294 0.93 32.41 -2.33
CA ARG A 294 2.25 32.56 -1.75
C ARG A 294 2.29 33.62 -0.65
N GLU A 295 1.70 34.78 -0.92
CA GLU A 295 1.61 35.86 0.06
C GLU A 295 0.76 35.46 1.27
N MET A 296 -0.48 34.95 1.03
CA MET A 296 -1.42 34.53 2.07
C MET A 296 -0.85 33.43 2.99
N LEU A 297 -0.01 32.56 2.46
CA LEU A 297 0.55 31.38 3.16
C LEU A 297 1.98 31.58 3.65
N GLY A 298 2.58 32.76 3.44
CA GLY A 298 3.93 33.09 3.88
C GLY A 298 5.01 32.20 3.26
N ILE A 299 4.95 31.95 1.93
CA ILE A 299 5.88 31.06 1.24
C ILE A 299 7.00 31.86 0.56
N ASP A 300 8.26 31.42 0.78
CA ASP A 300 9.43 32.04 0.14
C ASP A 300 9.38 31.93 -1.39
N ALA A 301 9.82 33.00 -2.08
CA ALA A 301 9.86 33.08 -3.53
C ALA A 301 10.81 32.09 -4.21
N LYS A 302 11.78 31.52 -3.47
CA LYS A 302 12.80 30.60 -4.00
C LYS A 302 12.36 29.13 -4.06
N VAL A 303 11.14 28.80 -3.63
CA VAL A 303 10.60 27.42 -3.64
C VAL A 303 10.35 26.96 -5.08
N LYS A 304 10.95 25.83 -5.49
CA LYS A 304 10.83 25.31 -6.87
C LYS A 304 9.42 24.85 -7.24
N ASP A 305 8.74 24.12 -6.33
CA ASP A 305 7.38 23.62 -6.54
C ASP A 305 6.42 24.38 -5.64
N ILE A 306 6.04 25.55 -6.11
CA ILE A 306 5.20 26.48 -5.34
C ILE A 306 3.79 25.93 -5.14
N SER A 307 3.22 25.26 -6.14
CA SER A 307 1.87 24.69 -6.05
C SER A 307 1.77 23.63 -4.96
N ALA A 308 2.73 22.69 -4.91
CA ALA A 308 2.79 21.69 -3.85
C ALA A 308 3.02 22.32 -2.47
N LYS A 309 3.87 23.35 -2.38
CA LYS A 309 4.13 24.05 -1.11
C LYS A 309 2.91 24.82 -0.62
N CYS A 310 2.14 25.43 -1.52
CA CYS A 310 0.86 26.06 -1.18
C CYS A 310 -0.08 25.04 -0.52
N VAL A 311 -0.24 23.87 -1.11
CA VAL A 311 -1.13 22.83 -0.57
C VAL A 311 -0.65 22.36 0.81
N ILE A 312 0.65 22.15 1.00
CA ILE A 312 1.24 21.79 2.29
C ILE A 312 0.87 22.83 3.36
N ARG A 313 1.03 24.12 3.03
CA ARG A 313 0.68 25.22 3.94
C ARG A 313 -0.82 25.34 4.18
N MET A 314 -1.67 25.05 3.19
CA MET A 314 -3.13 25.00 3.35
C MET A 314 -3.53 23.97 4.42
N PHE A 315 -2.86 22.82 4.48
CA PHE A 315 -3.05 21.81 5.52
C PHE A 315 -2.45 22.20 6.89
N GLY A 316 -1.85 23.39 7.01
CA GLY A 316 -1.31 23.90 8.26
C GLY A 316 0.03 23.29 8.68
N THR A 317 0.76 22.68 7.74
CA THR A 317 2.06 22.04 7.97
C THR A 317 3.19 22.75 7.20
N ASP A 318 4.44 22.40 7.49
CA ASP A 318 5.62 22.91 6.77
C ASP A 318 6.56 21.76 6.38
N CYS A 319 6.02 20.67 5.93
CA CYS A 319 6.80 19.55 5.39
C CYS A 319 7.32 19.83 3.97
N ASN A 320 8.18 18.95 3.48
CA ASN A 320 8.67 19.03 2.10
C ASN A 320 7.71 18.36 1.10
N ARG A 321 6.91 17.40 1.57
CA ARG A 321 5.95 16.64 0.75
C ARG A 321 4.74 16.27 1.59
N LEU A 322 3.53 16.36 1.04
CA LEU A 322 2.29 15.94 1.71
C LEU A 322 2.33 14.48 2.19
N ASN A 323 3.01 13.61 1.47
CA ASN A 323 3.20 12.21 1.87
C ASN A 323 4.10 12.01 3.11
N GLN A 324 4.60 13.08 3.73
CA GLN A 324 5.27 13.03 5.03
C GLN A 324 4.31 13.19 6.21
N ILE A 325 3.06 13.55 5.94
CA ILE A 325 1.99 13.61 6.95
C ILE A 325 1.64 12.18 7.37
N SER A 326 1.70 11.91 8.67
CA SER A 326 1.51 10.55 9.20
C SER A 326 0.15 9.95 8.85
N ASP A 327 -0.92 10.74 8.92
CA ASP A 327 -2.29 10.32 8.55
C ASP A 327 -2.40 9.91 7.08
N PHE A 328 -1.72 10.63 6.18
CA PHE A 328 -1.71 10.27 4.76
C PHE A 328 -0.93 8.98 4.52
N ASN A 329 0.21 8.81 5.21
CA ASN A 329 1.00 7.58 5.11
C ASN A 329 0.23 6.36 5.62
N LYS A 330 -0.40 6.45 6.81
CA LYS A 330 -1.20 5.37 7.40
C LYS A 330 -2.32 4.94 6.46
N ALA A 331 -3.05 5.91 5.89
CA ALA A 331 -4.21 5.67 5.04
C ALA A 331 -3.88 5.36 3.57
N GLY A 332 -2.61 5.34 3.17
CA GLY A 332 -2.22 5.16 1.77
C GLY A 332 -2.67 6.31 0.85
N ILE A 333 -2.76 7.54 1.38
CA ILE A 333 -3.16 8.70 0.57
C ILE A 333 -1.94 9.27 -0.15
N ILE A 334 -1.98 9.27 -1.48
CA ILE A 334 -0.97 9.87 -2.35
C ILE A 334 -1.47 11.23 -2.83
N ALA A 335 -0.86 12.30 -2.32
CA ALA A 335 -1.16 13.64 -2.80
C ALA A 335 -0.35 13.96 -4.06
N LYS A 336 -1.03 14.38 -5.13
CA LYS A 336 -0.45 14.75 -6.43
C LYS A 336 -1.04 16.06 -6.91
N THR A 337 -0.27 17.14 -6.89
CA THR A 337 -0.66 18.41 -7.49
C THR A 337 -0.84 18.23 -9.01
N ILE A 338 -1.99 18.64 -9.52
CA ILE A 338 -2.36 18.48 -10.92
C ILE A 338 -2.59 19.87 -11.53
N THR A 339 -1.87 20.15 -12.60
CA THR A 339 -2.10 21.36 -13.40
C THR A 339 -2.89 20.97 -14.64
N ILE A 340 -3.99 21.67 -14.89
CA ILE A 340 -4.86 21.51 -16.06
C ILE A 340 -4.89 22.83 -16.85
N THR A 341 -5.22 22.75 -18.14
CA THR A 341 -5.55 23.93 -18.95
C THR A 341 -7.02 24.34 -18.71
N PRO A 342 -7.44 25.57 -19.11
CA PRO A 342 -8.85 26.00 -19.02
C PRO A 342 -9.83 25.07 -19.73
N GLN A 343 -9.36 24.34 -20.74
CA GLN A 343 -10.15 23.33 -21.46
C GLN A 343 -10.14 21.95 -20.74
N GLY A 344 -9.55 21.87 -19.55
CA GLY A 344 -9.45 20.65 -18.76
C GLY A 344 -8.41 19.65 -19.26
N GLY A 345 -7.56 20.04 -20.23
CA GLY A 345 -6.49 19.19 -20.73
C GLY A 345 -5.29 19.13 -19.79
N ARG A 346 -4.48 18.08 -19.93
CA ARG A 346 -3.20 17.91 -19.26
C ARG A 346 -2.22 17.23 -20.20
N THR A 347 -1.01 17.74 -20.27
CA THR A 347 0.06 17.20 -21.11
C THR A 347 1.05 16.34 -20.33
N GLU A 348 1.16 16.57 -19.03
CA GLU A 348 2.09 15.84 -18.18
C GLU A 348 1.52 14.51 -17.69
N ASP A 349 2.31 13.45 -17.84
CA ASP A 349 2.01 12.14 -17.29
C ASP A 349 2.26 12.11 -15.78
N MET A 350 1.54 11.23 -15.05
CA MET A 350 1.67 11.13 -13.61
C MET A 350 2.54 9.94 -13.23
N LYS A 351 3.68 10.22 -12.58
CA LYS A 351 4.57 9.20 -12.03
C LYS A 351 3.94 8.51 -10.83
N LEU A 352 3.91 7.18 -10.84
CA LEU A 352 3.37 6.32 -9.79
C LEU A 352 4.48 5.56 -9.06
N LYS A 353 4.39 4.25 -9.01
CA LYS A 353 5.24 3.32 -8.27
C LYS A 353 6.52 2.96 -9.04
N HIS A 354 7.62 2.78 -8.32
CA HIS A 354 8.83 2.12 -8.83
C HIS A 354 8.57 0.63 -9.03
N ILE A 355 9.16 0.06 -10.09
CA ILE A 355 8.99 -1.34 -10.46
C ILE A 355 10.08 -2.18 -9.82
N ASP A 356 9.69 -3.29 -9.22
CA ASP A 356 10.60 -4.31 -8.71
C ASP A 356 10.69 -5.49 -9.69
N PHE A 357 11.66 -5.44 -10.60
CA PHE A 357 11.84 -6.49 -11.61
C PHE A 357 12.23 -7.85 -11.03
N GLU A 358 12.78 -7.93 -9.82
CA GLU A 358 13.11 -9.22 -9.19
C GLU A 358 11.84 -9.97 -8.80
N GLU A 359 10.81 -9.25 -8.30
CA GLU A 359 9.49 -9.84 -8.08
C GLU A 359 8.84 -10.30 -9.39
N TRP A 360 9.08 -9.59 -10.48
CA TRP A 360 8.51 -9.88 -11.79
C TRP A 360 9.17 -11.04 -12.53
N ALA A 361 10.35 -11.47 -12.10
CA ALA A 361 11.05 -12.62 -12.64
C ALA A 361 10.38 -13.96 -12.27
N ASP A 362 9.57 -13.99 -11.19
CA ASP A 362 8.81 -15.18 -10.81
C ASP A 362 7.72 -15.50 -11.83
N ARG A 363 7.80 -16.69 -12.43
CA ARG A 363 6.84 -17.15 -13.46
C ARG A 363 5.49 -17.55 -12.87
N ASP A 364 5.47 -17.95 -11.61
CA ASP A 364 4.31 -18.49 -10.92
C ASP A 364 3.54 -17.41 -10.11
N ALA A 365 3.98 -16.15 -10.16
CA ALA A 365 3.31 -15.05 -9.47
C ALA A 365 2.00 -14.70 -10.16
N ASP A 366 0.91 -14.70 -9.39
CA ASP A 366 -0.40 -14.21 -9.81
C ASP A 366 -0.45 -12.67 -9.68
N PHE A 367 -1.25 -12.02 -10.52
CA PHE A 367 -1.37 -10.55 -10.50
C PHE A 367 -1.93 -10.05 -9.16
N GLU A 368 -2.93 -10.75 -8.62
CA GLU A 368 -3.59 -10.41 -7.35
C GLU A 368 -2.67 -10.54 -6.13
N ASP A 369 -1.60 -11.32 -6.23
CA ASP A 369 -0.57 -11.47 -5.20
C ASP A 369 0.62 -10.51 -5.41
N SER A 370 0.56 -9.64 -6.44
CA SER A 370 1.66 -8.75 -6.79
C SER A 370 1.65 -7.45 -5.98
N ASP A 371 2.84 -6.88 -5.79
CA ASP A 371 3.03 -5.55 -5.22
C ASP A 371 2.38 -4.43 -6.05
N VAL A 372 2.15 -4.71 -7.34
CA VAL A 372 1.47 -3.81 -8.27
C VAL A 372 -0.02 -3.78 -7.97
N TYR A 373 -0.65 -4.94 -7.85
CA TYR A 373 -2.07 -5.03 -7.49
C TYR A 373 -2.34 -4.35 -6.14
N ASP A 374 -1.55 -4.69 -5.11
CA ASP A 374 -1.64 -4.07 -3.79
C ASP A 374 -1.53 -2.53 -3.89
N TYR A 375 -0.55 -2.02 -4.65
CA TYR A 375 -0.38 -0.57 -4.80
C TYR A 375 -1.62 0.12 -5.38
N PHE A 376 -2.21 -0.43 -6.43
CA PHE A 376 -3.38 0.18 -7.06
C PHE A 376 -4.67 0.01 -6.21
N CYS A 377 -4.72 -1.03 -5.40
CA CYS A 377 -5.83 -1.31 -4.48
C CYS A 377 -5.80 -0.48 -3.20
N GLU A 378 -4.62 -0.32 -2.59
CA GLU A 378 -4.50 0.29 -1.26
C GLU A 378 -4.45 1.81 -1.27
N HIS A 379 -4.12 2.44 -2.42
CA HIS A 379 -3.91 3.88 -2.47
C HIS A 379 -5.10 4.66 -3.00
N SER A 380 -5.37 5.79 -2.33
CA SER A 380 -6.25 6.85 -2.81
C SER A 380 -5.43 8.06 -3.23
N PHE A 381 -5.87 8.75 -4.27
CA PHE A 381 -5.17 9.91 -4.81
C PHE A 381 -5.93 11.19 -4.46
N LEU A 382 -5.30 12.05 -3.67
CA LEU A 382 -5.77 13.40 -3.40
C LEU A 382 -5.11 14.36 -4.38
N CYS A 383 -5.89 14.98 -5.25
CA CYS A 383 -5.45 15.84 -6.34
C CYS A 383 -5.85 17.29 -6.08
N PRO A 384 -4.96 18.13 -5.55
CA PRO A 384 -5.11 19.58 -5.62
C PRO A 384 -5.00 20.03 -7.07
N ILE A 385 -6.03 20.72 -7.58
CA ILE A 385 -6.15 21.13 -8.98
C ILE A 385 -5.78 22.59 -9.14
N PHE A 386 -4.87 22.85 -10.06
CA PHE A 386 -4.51 24.19 -10.51
C PHE A 386 -4.82 24.34 -12.00
N CYS A 387 -5.35 25.50 -12.40
CA CYS A 387 -5.63 25.83 -13.79
C CYS A 387 -4.58 26.81 -14.31
N GLU A 388 -3.82 26.40 -15.32
CA GLU A 388 -2.81 27.23 -15.99
C GLU A 388 -3.46 27.99 -17.15
N HIS A 389 -3.75 29.28 -16.94
CA HIS A 389 -4.36 30.12 -17.95
C HIS A 389 -3.38 30.60 -19.04
N ASP A 390 -2.08 30.61 -18.75
CA ASP A 390 -1.03 31.03 -19.66
C ASP A 390 0.25 30.23 -19.39
N SER A 391 0.61 29.33 -20.31
CA SER A 391 1.81 28.49 -20.18
C SER A 391 3.13 29.27 -20.18
N LYS A 392 3.12 30.55 -20.61
CA LYS A 392 4.29 31.43 -20.57
C LYS A 392 4.35 32.27 -19.32
N ASP A 393 3.26 32.37 -18.57
CA ASP A 393 3.17 33.14 -17.35
C ASP A 393 2.56 32.30 -16.19
N PRO A 394 3.38 31.51 -15.50
CA PRO A 394 2.91 30.70 -14.38
C PRO A 394 2.25 31.48 -13.24
N SER A 395 2.45 32.83 -13.19
CA SER A 395 1.79 33.66 -12.16
C SER A 395 0.28 33.73 -12.34
N LYS A 396 -0.22 33.41 -13.52
CA LYS A 396 -1.67 33.32 -13.82
C LYS A 396 -2.31 31.97 -13.51
N THR A 397 -1.53 31.05 -12.96
CA THR A 397 -2.04 29.77 -12.52
C THR A 397 -2.90 29.92 -11.27
N VAL A 398 -4.11 29.38 -11.29
CA VAL A 398 -5.16 29.58 -10.28
C VAL A 398 -5.48 28.25 -9.59
N PHE A 399 -5.70 28.26 -8.29
CA PHE A 399 -6.17 27.11 -7.56
C PHE A 399 -7.68 26.91 -7.73
N GLU A 400 -8.10 25.70 -8.11
CA GLU A 400 -9.50 25.37 -8.40
C GLU A 400 -10.17 24.57 -7.29
N GLY A 401 -9.42 23.84 -6.48
CA GLY A 401 -9.94 22.99 -5.42
C GLY A 401 -9.28 21.62 -5.37
N PHE A 402 -9.92 20.69 -4.69
CA PHE A 402 -9.45 19.32 -4.55
C PHE A 402 -10.38 18.34 -5.26
N LYS A 403 -9.79 17.26 -5.76
CA LYS A 403 -10.50 16.06 -6.22
C LYS A 403 -9.85 14.84 -5.59
N ARG A 404 -10.62 13.81 -5.29
CA ARG A 404 -10.09 12.54 -4.77
C ARG A 404 -10.61 11.39 -5.61
N PHE A 405 -9.76 10.40 -5.87
CA PHE A 405 -10.16 9.16 -6.52
C PHE A 405 -9.30 7.99 -6.03
N ALA A 406 -9.82 6.78 -6.17
CA ALA A 406 -9.09 5.54 -6.21
C ALA A 406 -9.31 4.88 -7.58
N PHE A 407 -8.44 3.96 -7.97
CA PHE A 407 -8.66 3.20 -9.17
C PHE A 407 -9.77 2.17 -8.93
N ASP A 408 -10.69 2.09 -9.89
CA ASP A 408 -11.73 1.07 -9.89
C ASP A 408 -11.19 -0.27 -10.38
N GLU A 409 -11.92 -1.33 -10.08
CA GLU A 409 -11.53 -2.70 -10.43
C GLU A 409 -11.40 -2.90 -11.94
N GLU A 410 -12.30 -2.30 -12.71
CA GLU A 410 -12.25 -2.39 -14.16
C GLU A 410 -10.94 -1.84 -14.73
N PHE A 411 -10.46 -0.72 -14.20
CA PHE A 411 -9.18 -0.16 -14.59
C PHE A 411 -8.01 -1.03 -14.15
N ILE A 412 -8.05 -1.56 -12.93
CA ILE A 412 -6.98 -2.42 -12.41
C ILE A 412 -6.89 -3.70 -13.24
N GLU A 413 -8.01 -4.37 -13.50
CA GLU A 413 -8.04 -5.62 -14.23
C GLU A 413 -7.73 -5.46 -15.74
N ASN A 414 -8.18 -4.38 -16.37
CA ASN A 414 -8.03 -4.23 -17.82
C ASN A 414 -6.73 -3.49 -18.21
N GLU A 415 -6.34 -2.44 -17.47
CA GLU A 415 -5.22 -1.58 -17.88
C GLU A 415 -3.94 -1.90 -17.09
N VAL A 416 -4.05 -2.08 -15.78
CA VAL A 416 -2.86 -2.35 -14.95
C VAL A 416 -2.40 -3.79 -15.15
N ARG A 417 -3.31 -4.77 -15.09
CA ARG A 417 -3.02 -6.19 -15.35
C ARG A 417 -2.40 -6.38 -16.73
N ARG A 418 -2.99 -5.81 -17.78
CA ARG A 418 -2.46 -5.88 -19.13
C ARG A 418 -1.02 -5.36 -19.19
N THR A 419 -0.75 -4.20 -18.60
CA THR A 419 0.61 -3.63 -18.59
C THR A 419 1.59 -4.54 -17.85
N TRP A 420 1.17 -5.12 -16.74
CA TRP A 420 1.97 -6.04 -15.93
C TRP A 420 2.26 -7.35 -16.67
N GLU A 421 1.23 -7.99 -17.26
CA GLU A 421 1.36 -9.25 -18.01
C GLU A 421 2.23 -9.09 -19.26
N ASP A 422 1.97 -8.06 -20.09
CA ASP A 422 2.73 -7.80 -21.31
C ASP A 422 4.22 -7.57 -21.00
N SER A 423 4.50 -6.84 -19.93
CA SER A 423 5.91 -6.59 -19.52
C SER A 423 6.59 -7.84 -18.99
N ARG A 424 5.89 -8.66 -18.20
CA ARG A 424 6.42 -9.94 -17.73
C ARG A 424 6.64 -10.91 -18.88
N ASN A 425 5.76 -10.93 -19.88
CA ASN A 425 5.92 -11.75 -21.07
C ASN A 425 7.21 -11.40 -21.81
N LEU A 426 7.54 -10.10 -21.99
CA LEU A 426 8.82 -9.68 -22.59
C LEU A 426 10.01 -10.19 -21.79
N ILE A 427 9.94 -10.11 -20.46
CA ILE A 427 11.02 -10.58 -19.57
C ILE A 427 11.17 -12.10 -19.65
N HIS A 428 10.08 -12.85 -19.51
CA HIS A 428 10.10 -14.32 -19.45
C HIS A 428 10.44 -15.01 -20.77
N ARG A 429 10.13 -14.35 -21.89
CA ARG A 429 10.48 -14.83 -23.23
C ARG A 429 11.87 -14.36 -23.68
N ASN A 430 12.54 -13.53 -22.86
CA ASN A 430 13.81 -12.89 -23.23
C ASN A 430 13.69 -12.04 -24.51
N GLU A 431 12.53 -11.37 -24.68
CA GLU A 431 12.20 -10.51 -25.83
C GLU A 431 12.37 -9.03 -25.48
N LEU A 432 12.93 -8.73 -24.31
CA LEU A 432 13.24 -7.36 -23.92
C LEU A 432 14.38 -6.83 -24.78
N GLU A 433 14.17 -5.71 -25.46
CA GLU A 433 15.13 -5.08 -26.36
C GLU A 433 15.26 -3.58 -26.06
N TRP A 434 16.43 -3.03 -26.42
CA TRP A 434 16.67 -1.59 -26.34
C TRP A 434 16.30 -0.91 -27.66
N GLU A 435 15.26 -0.06 -27.65
CA GLU A 435 14.82 0.70 -28.80
C GLU A 435 15.44 2.10 -28.81
N TYR A 436 16.09 2.47 -29.91
CA TYR A 436 16.63 3.80 -30.10
C TYR A 436 15.60 4.75 -30.71
N VAL A 437 15.70 6.03 -30.35
CA VAL A 437 14.93 7.09 -30.98
C VAL A 437 15.70 7.61 -32.19
N TYR A 438 15.04 7.69 -33.33
CA TYR A 438 15.63 8.18 -34.57
C TYR A 438 15.09 9.56 -34.94
N ASP A 439 15.91 10.37 -35.64
CA ASP A 439 15.47 11.61 -36.25
C ASP A 439 14.77 11.36 -37.61
N LYS A 440 14.26 12.43 -38.25
CA LYS A 440 13.59 12.31 -39.55
C LYS A 440 14.51 11.85 -40.68
N LYS A 441 15.82 11.83 -40.46
CA LYS A 441 16.84 11.39 -41.43
C LYS A 441 17.34 9.97 -41.16
N GLY A 442 16.77 9.29 -40.14
CA GLY A 442 17.16 7.91 -39.78
C GLY A 442 18.40 7.83 -38.87
N ASN A 443 18.90 8.92 -38.33
CA ASN A 443 20.04 8.89 -37.41
C ASN A 443 19.55 8.73 -35.97
N LYS A 444 20.31 7.97 -35.15
CA LYS A 444 20.03 7.87 -33.69
C LYS A 444 20.16 9.23 -33.04
N ARG A 445 19.09 9.66 -32.36
CA ARG A 445 19.11 10.93 -31.62
C ARG A 445 19.99 10.82 -30.37
N MET A 446 20.70 11.87 -30.05
CA MET A 446 21.47 12.01 -28.82
C MET A 446 20.71 12.92 -27.83
N ASN A 447 20.84 12.62 -26.55
CA ASN A 447 20.37 13.51 -25.48
C ASN A 447 21.44 14.56 -25.13
N ASN A 448 21.11 15.50 -24.28
CA ASN A 448 22.02 16.57 -23.85
C ASN A 448 23.25 16.06 -23.08
N SER A 449 23.24 14.84 -22.60
CA SER A 449 24.37 14.19 -21.89
C SER A 449 25.33 13.47 -22.84
N GLY A 450 25.09 13.50 -24.17
CA GLY A 450 25.91 12.86 -25.18
C GLY A 450 25.67 11.35 -25.36
N SER A 451 24.66 10.76 -24.73
CA SER A 451 24.27 9.39 -24.94
C SER A 451 23.11 9.26 -25.93
N TYR A 452 22.99 8.13 -26.63
CA TYR A 452 21.88 7.90 -27.55
C TYR A 452 20.56 7.77 -26.77
N MET A 453 19.54 8.48 -27.28
CA MET A 453 18.18 8.39 -26.77
C MET A 453 17.60 7.02 -27.09
N GLY A 454 17.04 6.39 -26.09
CA GLY A 454 16.38 5.11 -26.21
C GLY A 454 15.78 4.67 -24.88
N ALA A 455 15.00 3.62 -24.94
CA ALA A 455 14.37 2.97 -23.80
C ALA A 455 14.16 1.48 -24.11
N PRO A 456 13.98 0.64 -23.08
CA PRO A 456 13.46 -0.72 -23.30
C PRO A 456 12.10 -0.68 -23.99
N ASN A 457 11.77 -1.75 -24.73
CA ASN A 457 10.51 -1.93 -25.44
C ASN A 457 9.31 -2.26 -24.54
N PHE A 458 9.35 -1.87 -23.27
CA PHE A 458 8.21 -1.96 -22.36
C PHE A 458 6.99 -1.17 -22.86
N PRO A 459 5.77 -1.48 -22.37
CA PRO A 459 4.55 -0.73 -22.68
C PRO A 459 4.74 0.80 -22.64
N LYS A 460 4.33 1.47 -23.71
CA LYS A 460 4.53 2.92 -23.92
C LYS A 460 3.21 3.68 -23.92
N SER A 461 3.26 4.98 -23.61
CA SER A 461 2.09 5.86 -23.57
C SER A 461 1.35 6.02 -24.89
N SER A 462 1.93 5.60 -26.04
CA SER A 462 1.22 5.55 -27.32
C SER A 462 0.05 4.56 -27.30
N GLU A 463 0.18 3.44 -26.59
CA GLU A 463 -0.73 2.29 -26.64
C GLU A 463 -1.37 1.97 -25.30
N TYR A 464 -0.76 2.40 -24.19
CA TYR A 464 -1.18 2.05 -22.83
C TYR A 464 -1.56 3.30 -22.03
N LYS A 465 -2.59 3.19 -21.19
CA LYS A 465 -2.96 4.22 -20.19
C LYS A 465 -2.01 4.19 -19.00
N VAL A 466 -1.61 2.99 -18.59
CA VAL A 466 -0.52 2.74 -17.61
C VAL A 466 0.68 2.21 -18.39
N PHE A 467 1.84 2.80 -18.21
CA PHE A 467 3.02 2.49 -19.02
C PHE A 467 4.32 2.67 -18.22
N PHE A 468 5.45 2.32 -18.83
CA PHE A 468 6.77 2.44 -18.21
C PHE A 468 7.55 3.64 -18.72
N ARG A 469 8.24 4.29 -17.79
CA ARG A 469 9.23 5.32 -18.12
C ARG A 469 10.33 5.36 -17.06
N GLY A 470 11.58 5.56 -17.48
CA GLY A 470 12.72 5.79 -16.60
C GLY A 470 12.56 7.05 -15.74
N GLY A 471 13.00 6.96 -14.50
CA GLY A 471 12.76 7.97 -13.47
C GLY A 471 13.99 8.79 -13.05
N ALA A 472 14.98 9.03 -13.93
CA ALA A 472 16.13 9.89 -13.63
C ALA A 472 16.11 11.16 -14.47
N ASP A 473 16.68 12.23 -13.94
CA ASP A 473 16.77 13.54 -14.63
C ASP A 473 17.64 13.49 -15.89
N VAL A 474 18.66 12.63 -15.89
CA VAL A 474 19.57 12.42 -17.02
C VAL A 474 19.79 10.94 -17.27
N SER A 475 19.90 10.55 -18.54
CA SER A 475 20.20 9.18 -18.94
C SER A 475 21.70 9.05 -19.27
N THR A 476 22.46 8.49 -18.34
CA THR A 476 23.88 8.16 -18.50
C THR A 476 24.12 6.72 -18.07
N GLU A 477 25.26 6.14 -18.38
CA GLU A 477 25.61 4.80 -17.88
C GLU A 477 25.61 4.70 -16.34
N LYS A 478 25.96 5.80 -15.65
CA LYS A 478 25.94 5.85 -14.18
C LYS A 478 24.54 5.84 -13.60
N THR A 479 23.57 6.42 -14.29
CA THR A 479 22.18 6.48 -13.86
C THR A 479 21.36 5.27 -14.29
N ARG A 480 21.85 4.44 -15.20
CA ARG A 480 21.25 3.17 -15.60
C ARG A 480 21.64 2.09 -14.59
N THR A 481 20.96 2.07 -13.44
CA THR A 481 21.29 1.22 -12.30
C THR A 481 20.53 -0.09 -12.26
N GLU A 482 19.51 -0.26 -13.10
CA GLU A 482 18.74 -1.50 -13.23
C GLU A 482 19.20 -2.31 -14.43
N SER A 483 19.06 -3.64 -14.32
CA SER A 483 19.38 -4.56 -15.41
C SER A 483 18.41 -5.73 -15.41
N VAL A 484 17.81 -6.01 -16.57
CA VAL A 484 16.90 -7.13 -16.80
C VAL A 484 17.28 -7.74 -18.15
N ASN A 485 17.41 -9.06 -18.23
CA ASN A 485 17.81 -9.79 -19.45
C ASN A 485 19.08 -9.20 -20.12
N GLY A 486 20.03 -8.73 -19.30
CA GLY A 486 21.27 -8.10 -19.78
C GLY A 486 21.13 -6.66 -20.27
N ILE A 487 19.92 -6.09 -20.28
CA ILE A 487 19.66 -4.70 -20.69
C ILE A 487 19.76 -3.78 -19.48
N ARG A 488 20.77 -2.90 -19.50
CA ARG A 488 20.93 -1.85 -18.49
C ARG A 488 20.03 -0.65 -18.79
N MET A 489 19.26 -0.21 -17.79
CA MET A 489 18.28 0.85 -17.93
C MET A 489 18.20 1.77 -16.71
N LEU A 490 17.56 2.92 -16.86
CA LEU A 490 17.18 3.77 -15.73
C LEU A 490 16.21 3.02 -14.83
N PRO A 491 16.13 3.35 -13.51
CA PRO A 491 15.02 2.89 -12.66
C PRO A 491 13.68 3.12 -13.33
N GLN A 492 12.90 2.06 -13.50
CA GLN A 492 11.62 2.13 -14.19
C GLN A 492 10.50 2.38 -13.19
N PHE A 493 9.51 3.13 -13.64
CA PHE A 493 8.31 3.45 -12.87
C PHE A 493 7.07 3.23 -13.72
N PHE A 494 6.00 2.87 -13.05
CA PHE A 494 4.67 3.04 -13.62
C PHE A 494 4.35 4.53 -13.77
N TRP A 495 3.77 4.88 -14.89
CA TRP A 495 3.24 6.18 -15.19
C TRP A 495 1.82 6.07 -15.69
N LEU A 496 0.99 7.03 -15.32
CA LEU A 496 -0.37 7.18 -15.82
C LEU A 496 -0.39 8.29 -16.87
N LYS A 497 -1.02 8.00 -18.01
CA LYS A 497 -1.09 8.92 -19.15
C LYS A 497 -1.83 10.19 -18.78
N GLY A 498 -1.24 11.35 -19.07
CA GLY A 498 -1.77 12.65 -18.72
C GLY A 498 -3.17 12.91 -19.28
N SER A 499 -3.43 12.52 -20.55
CA SER A 499 -4.76 12.65 -21.14
C SER A 499 -5.82 11.77 -20.49
N TYR A 500 -5.44 10.59 -19.98
CA TYR A 500 -6.36 9.72 -19.22
C TYR A 500 -6.71 10.35 -17.87
N ILE A 501 -5.72 10.82 -17.11
CA ILE A 501 -5.99 11.44 -15.80
C ILE A 501 -6.81 12.72 -15.95
N ALA A 502 -6.57 13.52 -16.99
CA ALA A 502 -7.37 14.70 -17.29
C ALA A 502 -8.84 14.33 -17.49
N LYS A 503 -9.13 13.31 -18.33
CA LYS A 503 -10.48 12.82 -18.57
C LYS A 503 -11.12 12.30 -17.28
N LYS A 504 -10.43 11.43 -16.51
CA LYS A 504 -10.95 10.89 -15.24
C LYS A 504 -11.27 12.01 -14.24
N LEU A 505 -10.42 13.01 -14.15
CA LEU A 505 -10.66 14.16 -13.26
C LEU A 505 -11.83 15.03 -13.71
N GLN A 506 -12.17 15.10 -15.01
CA GLN A 506 -13.37 15.81 -15.48
C GLN A 506 -14.66 15.12 -15.04
N GLU A 507 -14.66 13.80 -14.94
CA GLU A 507 -15.80 12.99 -14.52
C GLU A 507 -16.05 13.02 -13.00
N ILE A 508 -15.06 13.44 -12.19
CA ILE A 508 -15.11 13.49 -10.74
C ILE A 508 -15.46 14.92 -10.29
N PRO A 509 -16.44 15.12 -9.41
CA PRO A 509 -16.76 16.44 -8.87
C PRO A 509 -15.59 16.98 -8.02
N TYR A 510 -15.54 18.30 -7.86
CA TYR A 510 -14.72 18.92 -6.83
C TYR A 510 -15.27 18.59 -5.44
N ILE A 511 -14.37 18.42 -4.48
CA ILE A 511 -14.69 18.25 -3.08
C ILE A 511 -15.12 19.58 -2.48
#